data_c809d229c33bd9de194a433ba2ec467f
#
_entry.id   c809d229c33bd9de194a433ba2ec467f
#
_cell.length_a   1.000
_cell.length_b   1.000
_cell.length_c   1.000
_cell.angle_alpha   90.00
_cell.angle_beta   90.00
_cell.angle_gamma   90.00
#
_symmetry.space_group_name_H-M   'P 1'
#
loop_
_entity.id
_entity.type
_entity.pdbx_description
1 polymer ?
#
loop_
_entity_poly.entity_id
_entity_poly.type
_entity_poly.pdbx_seq_one_letter_code
_entity_poly.pdbx_strand_id
1 'polypeptide(L)'
;MTKPYRLGLYEKALPDTLTWEQKLMETHICGFDWLEISIDESQPRLDRLTMSKKERASLRNLSFQLETPISTMCLSGHRRYPLGSHDTCKRNKALEIMRRAIELAGDLGVRVIQLAGYDVYYETADDSTRGWFLENLFQCVHMAQQYGMLLGFETMETSFMDTVSKAMAYVDCVASPYLGIYPDIG
;
A
#
# COMPACT_ATOMS: atom_id res chain seq x y z
N MET A 1 -10.82 29.44 6.94
CA MET A 1 -9.59 29.13 7.69
C MET A 1 -8.94 27.93 6.99
N THR A 2 -7.68 28.05 6.58
CA THR A 2 -6.92 26.91 6.04
C THR A 2 -6.65 25.92 7.16
N LYS A 3 -6.99 24.64 6.96
CA LYS A 3 -6.70 23.59 7.91
C LYS A 3 -5.17 23.51 8.12
N PRO A 4 -4.66 23.40 9.37
CA PRO A 4 -3.23 23.26 9.64
C PRO A 4 -2.66 21.88 9.25
N TYR A 5 -3.50 20.97 8.79
CA TYR A 5 -3.20 19.59 8.38
C TYR A 5 -4.02 19.24 7.13
N ARG A 6 -3.58 18.18 6.46
CA ARG A 6 -4.30 17.58 5.33
C ARG A 6 -4.82 16.20 5.73
N LEU A 7 -5.99 15.84 5.19
CA LEU A 7 -6.64 14.55 5.49
C LEU A 7 -6.89 13.77 4.20
N GLY A 8 -6.50 12.51 4.21
CA GLY A 8 -6.89 11.53 3.20
C GLY A 8 -8.10 10.73 3.65
N LEU A 9 -8.95 10.34 2.69
CA LEU A 9 -10.02 9.39 2.90
C LEU A 9 -9.57 8.01 2.43
N TYR A 10 -9.64 7.01 3.33
CA TYR A 10 -9.40 5.63 2.92
C TYR A 10 -10.59 5.11 2.09
N GLU A 11 -10.33 4.60 0.92
CA GLU A 11 -11.34 4.16 -0.04
C GLU A 11 -12.39 3.20 0.54
N LYS A 12 -12.00 2.37 1.52
CA LYS A 12 -12.92 1.42 2.15
C LYS A 12 -13.96 2.06 3.09
N ALA A 13 -13.82 3.34 3.40
CA ALA A 13 -14.86 4.11 4.08
C ALA A 13 -16.05 4.42 3.16
N LEU A 14 -15.90 4.20 1.85
CA LEU A 14 -16.93 4.41 0.84
C LEU A 14 -17.51 3.06 0.38
N PRO A 15 -18.80 3.02 -0.02
CA PRO A 15 -19.41 1.82 -0.59
C PRO A 15 -18.66 1.30 -1.82
N ASP A 16 -18.47 -0.01 -1.91
CA ASP A 16 -17.77 -0.64 -3.05
C ASP A 16 -18.54 -0.50 -4.37
N THR A 17 -19.84 -0.23 -4.31
CA THR A 17 -20.72 -0.03 -5.48
C THR A 17 -20.48 1.30 -6.20
N LEU A 18 -19.78 2.24 -5.58
CA LEU A 18 -19.49 3.54 -6.19
C LEU A 18 -18.46 3.42 -7.30
N THR A 19 -18.69 4.16 -8.39
CA THR A 19 -17.69 4.37 -9.44
C THR A 19 -16.51 5.21 -8.95
N TRP A 20 -15.40 5.23 -9.67
CA TRP A 20 -14.26 6.10 -9.34
C TRP A 20 -14.66 7.58 -9.28
N GLU A 21 -15.49 8.04 -10.22
CA GLU A 21 -15.99 9.41 -10.24
C GLU A 21 -16.77 9.72 -8.95
N GLN A 22 -17.70 8.85 -8.57
CA GLN A 22 -18.47 9.02 -7.35
C GLN A 22 -17.58 9.01 -6.09
N LYS A 23 -16.61 8.09 -6.01
CA LYS A 23 -15.68 8.02 -4.88
C LYS A 23 -14.85 9.31 -4.73
N LEU A 24 -14.33 9.83 -5.84
CA LEU A 24 -13.56 11.07 -5.85
C LEU A 24 -14.44 12.28 -5.48
N MET A 25 -15.65 12.36 -6.03
CA MET A 25 -16.61 13.42 -5.68
C MET A 25 -17.00 13.39 -4.20
N GLU A 26 -17.33 12.21 -3.66
CA GLU A 26 -17.67 12.07 -2.23
C GLU A 26 -16.48 12.46 -1.34
N THR A 27 -15.27 12.07 -1.71
CA THR A 27 -14.04 12.47 -1.02
C THR A 27 -13.92 14.00 -0.95
N HIS A 28 -14.16 14.69 -2.07
CA HIS A 28 -14.13 16.14 -2.17
C HIS A 28 -15.23 16.80 -1.32
N ILE A 29 -16.49 16.36 -1.49
CA ILE A 29 -17.67 16.90 -0.79
C ILE A 29 -17.52 16.76 0.72
N CYS A 30 -16.97 15.63 1.20
CA CYS A 30 -16.70 15.41 2.62
C CYS A 30 -15.51 16.23 3.15
N GLY A 31 -14.83 17.00 2.31
CA GLY A 31 -13.75 17.90 2.68
C GLY A 31 -12.41 17.22 2.95
N PHE A 32 -12.18 16.04 2.40
CA PHE A 32 -10.87 15.39 2.40
C PHE A 32 -9.98 15.95 1.28
N ASP A 33 -8.66 15.93 1.51
CA ASP A 33 -7.69 16.52 0.59
C ASP A 33 -7.22 15.52 -0.49
N TRP A 34 -7.39 14.21 -0.28
CA TRP A 34 -7.08 13.14 -1.24
C TRP A 34 -7.82 11.85 -0.92
N LEU A 35 -7.82 10.93 -1.89
CA LEU A 35 -8.27 9.56 -1.71
C LEU A 35 -7.06 8.62 -1.57
N GLU A 36 -7.10 7.71 -0.58
CA GLU A 36 -6.20 6.57 -0.47
C GLU A 36 -6.80 5.36 -1.17
N ILE A 37 -6.13 4.87 -2.23
CA ILE A 37 -6.57 3.69 -2.98
C ILE A 37 -6.22 2.40 -2.23
N SER A 38 -7.13 1.42 -2.22
CA SER A 38 -6.92 0.12 -1.60
C SER A 38 -6.59 -0.96 -2.63
N ILE A 39 -5.53 -1.72 -2.37
CA ILE A 39 -5.18 -2.97 -3.04
C ILE A 39 -5.14 -4.06 -1.96
N ASP A 40 -6.29 -4.66 -1.67
CA ASP A 40 -6.39 -5.72 -0.67
C ASP A 40 -6.36 -7.12 -1.30
N GLU A 41 -6.59 -8.15 -0.48
CA GLU A 41 -6.52 -9.56 -0.86
C GLU A 41 -7.70 -10.04 -1.73
N SER A 42 -8.76 -9.23 -1.90
CA SER A 42 -9.90 -9.58 -2.74
C SER A 42 -9.53 -9.52 -4.23
N GLN A 43 -10.10 -10.43 -5.01
CA GLN A 43 -9.80 -10.48 -6.44
C GLN A 43 -10.10 -9.17 -7.17
N PRO A 44 -11.26 -8.49 -6.96
CA PRO A 44 -11.55 -7.23 -7.64
C PRO A 44 -10.52 -6.12 -7.35
N ARG A 45 -9.92 -6.11 -6.15
CA ARG A 45 -8.89 -5.11 -5.81
C ARG A 45 -7.51 -5.51 -6.34
N LEU A 46 -7.18 -6.79 -6.34
CA LEU A 46 -5.96 -7.29 -6.98
C LEU A 46 -5.99 -7.09 -8.51
N ASP A 47 -7.15 -7.20 -9.14
CA ASP A 47 -7.30 -6.99 -10.59
C ASP A 47 -6.95 -5.55 -11.02
N ARG A 48 -7.03 -4.57 -10.11
CA ARG A 48 -6.58 -3.19 -10.37
C ARG A 48 -5.10 -3.10 -10.76
N LEU A 49 -4.30 -4.03 -10.28
CA LEU A 49 -2.87 -4.14 -10.64
C LEU A 49 -2.67 -4.48 -12.13
N THR A 50 -3.71 -4.96 -12.81
CA THR A 50 -3.70 -5.31 -14.24
C THR A 50 -4.31 -4.24 -15.13
N MET A 51 -4.75 -3.10 -14.57
CA MET A 51 -5.25 -1.96 -15.35
C MET A 51 -4.28 -1.59 -16.46
N SER A 52 -4.81 -1.38 -17.65
CA SER A 52 -4.03 -0.88 -18.78
C SER A 52 -3.51 0.55 -18.53
N LYS A 53 -2.46 0.94 -19.23
CA LYS A 53 -1.95 2.34 -19.16
C LYS A 53 -3.04 3.37 -19.49
N LYS A 54 -3.96 3.05 -20.39
CA LYS A 54 -5.08 3.93 -20.74
C LYS A 54 -6.05 4.11 -19.58
N GLU A 55 -6.42 3.03 -18.89
CA GLU A 55 -7.31 3.09 -17.71
C GLU A 55 -6.65 3.86 -16.56
N ARG A 56 -5.37 3.62 -16.28
CA ARG A 56 -4.60 4.37 -15.26
C ARG A 56 -4.54 5.86 -15.59
N ALA A 57 -4.25 6.20 -16.85
CA ALA A 57 -4.23 7.59 -17.30
C ALA A 57 -5.63 8.25 -17.21
N SER A 58 -6.70 7.53 -17.55
CA SER A 58 -8.07 8.02 -17.42
C SER A 58 -8.43 8.28 -15.95
N LEU A 59 -8.09 7.37 -15.04
CA LEU A 59 -8.35 7.55 -13.61
C LEU A 59 -7.55 8.73 -13.03
N ARG A 60 -6.27 8.85 -13.40
CA ARG A 60 -5.44 9.99 -13.02
C ARG A 60 -6.03 11.32 -13.51
N ASN A 61 -6.42 11.40 -14.78
CA ASN A 61 -7.01 12.62 -15.34
C ASN A 61 -8.32 12.98 -14.64
N LEU A 62 -9.17 11.98 -14.33
CA LEU A 62 -10.39 12.18 -13.58
C LEU A 62 -10.11 12.75 -12.18
N SER A 63 -9.12 12.23 -11.48
CA SER A 63 -8.74 12.74 -10.15
C SER A 63 -8.26 14.19 -10.18
N PHE A 64 -7.57 14.61 -11.25
CA PHE A 64 -7.19 16.00 -11.45
C PHE A 64 -8.39 16.90 -11.80
N GLN A 65 -9.29 16.43 -12.66
CA GLN A 65 -10.50 17.19 -13.02
C GLN A 65 -11.42 17.45 -11.83
N LEU A 66 -11.46 16.51 -10.90
CA LEU A 66 -12.28 16.59 -9.66
C LEU A 66 -11.50 17.20 -8.48
N GLU A 67 -10.28 17.69 -8.70
CA GLU A 67 -9.41 18.28 -7.68
C GLU A 67 -9.22 17.38 -6.45
N THR A 68 -9.33 16.06 -6.64
CA THR A 68 -9.20 15.04 -5.60
C THR A 68 -8.11 14.04 -6.00
N PRO A 69 -6.84 14.32 -5.72
CA PRO A 69 -5.75 13.41 -6.10
C PRO A 69 -5.83 12.08 -5.36
N ILE A 70 -5.34 11.01 -6.00
CA ILE A 70 -5.05 9.74 -5.32
C ILE A 70 -3.58 9.83 -4.88
N SER A 71 -3.33 10.04 -3.59
CA SER A 71 -1.98 10.38 -3.11
C SER A 71 -1.28 9.25 -2.34
N THR A 72 -2.04 8.33 -1.77
CA THR A 72 -1.53 7.17 -1.02
C THR A 72 -2.20 5.88 -1.47
N MET A 73 -1.54 4.76 -1.21
CA MET A 73 -2.06 3.42 -1.52
C MET A 73 -1.89 2.52 -0.29
N CYS A 74 -2.98 1.88 0.16
CA CYS A 74 -2.92 0.80 1.13
C CYS A 74 -2.77 -0.54 0.40
N LEU A 75 -1.62 -1.20 0.56
CA LEU A 75 -1.31 -2.48 -0.06
C LEU A 75 -1.42 -3.62 0.96
N SER A 76 -2.64 -4.07 1.24
CA SER A 76 -2.92 -5.19 2.14
C SER A 76 -3.14 -6.53 1.41
N GLY A 77 -2.91 -6.59 0.10
CA GLY A 77 -2.93 -7.82 -0.70
C GLY A 77 -1.89 -8.86 -0.24
N HIS A 78 -0.84 -8.41 0.44
CA HIS A 78 0.16 -9.26 1.07
C HIS A 78 -0.38 -10.09 2.26
N ARG A 79 -1.60 -9.83 2.74
CA ARG A 79 -2.27 -10.72 3.70
C ARG A 79 -2.48 -12.12 3.11
N ARG A 80 -2.92 -12.20 1.84
CA ARG A 80 -3.11 -13.47 1.11
C ARG A 80 -1.81 -14.02 0.53
N TYR A 81 -0.91 -13.14 0.12
CA TYR A 81 0.38 -13.47 -0.51
C TYR A 81 1.51 -12.81 0.28
N PRO A 82 1.86 -13.35 1.47
CA PRO A 82 2.85 -12.70 2.33
C PRO A 82 4.27 -12.85 1.79
N LEU A 83 5.09 -11.83 2.05
CA LEU A 83 6.51 -11.81 1.68
C LEU A 83 7.32 -12.90 2.41
N GLY A 84 6.86 -13.33 3.59
CA GLY A 84 7.50 -14.34 4.42
C GLY A 84 6.88 -15.75 4.31
N SER A 85 5.92 -15.99 3.40
CA SER A 85 5.23 -17.29 3.30
C SER A 85 6.18 -18.48 3.19
N HIS A 86 5.81 -19.61 3.80
CA HIS A 86 6.49 -20.90 3.56
C HIS A 86 6.41 -21.35 2.10
N ASP A 87 5.35 -20.95 1.39
CA ASP A 87 5.16 -21.25 -0.03
C ASP A 87 5.94 -20.26 -0.92
N THR A 88 6.96 -20.77 -1.62
CA THR A 88 7.75 -19.97 -2.59
C THR A 88 6.88 -19.35 -3.70
N CYS A 89 5.81 -20.02 -4.13
CA CYS A 89 4.90 -19.47 -5.14
C CYS A 89 4.18 -18.23 -4.61
N LYS A 90 3.76 -18.25 -3.33
CA LYS A 90 3.15 -17.09 -2.68
C LYS A 90 4.15 -15.94 -2.52
N ARG A 91 5.41 -16.21 -2.12
CA ARG A 91 6.45 -15.19 -2.03
C ARG A 91 6.74 -14.53 -3.39
N ASN A 92 6.86 -15.33 -4.45
CA ASN A 92 7.03 -14.81 -5.81
C ASN A 92 5.83 -13.96 -6.25
N LYS A 93 4.61 -14.38 -5.89
CA LYS A 93 3.40 -13.61 -6.16
C LYS A 93 3.38 -12.30 -5.36
N ALA A 94 3.87 -12.29 -4.12
CA ALA A 94 4.00 -11.08 -3.31
C ALA A 94 4.93 -10.06 -3.98
N LEU A 95 6.08 -10.48 -4.48
CA LEU A 95 7.01 -9.61 -5.22
C LEU A 95 6.40 -9.08 -6.52
N GLU A 96 5.63 -9.91 -7.24
CA GLU A 96 4.88 -9.45 -8.43
C GLU A 96 3.83 -8.40 -8.07
N ILE A 97 3.06 -8.61 -6.98
CA ILE A 97 2.08 -7.64 -6.46
C ILE A 97 2.77 -6.33 -6.13
N MET A 98 3.89 -6.36 -5.41
CA MET A 98 4.65 -5.15 -5.08
C MET A 98 5.09 -4.40 -6.32
N ARG A 99 5.71 -5.08 -7.29
CA ARG A 99 6.17 -4.46 -8.53
C ARG A 99 5.02 -3.76 -9.27
N ARG A 100 3.88 -4.46 -9.44
CA ARG A 100 2.70 -3.90 -10.10
C ARG A 100 2.06 -2.77 -9.32
N ALA A 101 2.07 -2.84 -7.98
CA ALA A 101 1.57 -1.77 -7.12
C ALA A 101 2.41 -0.49 -7.27
N ILE A 102 3.74 -0.62 -7.32
CA ILE A 102 4.66 0.50 -7.56
C ILE A 102 4.41 1.12 -8.96
N GLU A 103 4.24 0.30 -10.00
CA GLU A 103 3.92 0.78 -11.35
C GLU A 103 2.56 1.53 -11.38
N LEU A 104 1.52 0.94 -10.79
CA LEU A 104 0.20 1.57 -10.68
C LEU A 104 0.27 2.89 -9.90
N ALA A 105 0.95 2.88 -8.76
CA ALA A 105 1.16 4.05 -7.92
C ALA A 105 1.84 5.19 -8.69
N GLY A 106 2.91 4.87 -9.44
CA GLY A 106 3.62 5.83 -10.28
C GLY A 106 2.73 6.45 -11.36
N ASP A 107 1.95 5.62 -12.05
CA ASP A 107 1.03 6.07 -13.11
C ASP A 107 -0.12 6.95 -12.56
N LEU A 108 -0.60 6.69 -11.34
CA LEU A 108 -1.64 7.47 -10.67
C LEU A 108 -1.12 8.75 -10.00
N GLY A 109 0.19 8.86 -9.76
CA GLY A 109 0.78 9.98 -9.02
C GLY A 109 0.87 9.75 -7.51
N VAL A 110 0.60 8.54 -7.03
CA VAL A 110 0.81 8.11 -5.64
C VAL A 110 2.31 8.16 -5.31
N ARG A 111 2.63 8.54 -4.07
CA ARG A 111 4.02 8.65 -3.59
C ARG A 111 4.32 7.81 -2.37
N VAL A 112 3.29 7.36 -1.67
CA VAL A 112 3.42 6.53 -0.46
C VAL A 112 2.57 5.27 -0.63
N ILE A 113 3.18 4.11 -0.43
CA ILE A 113 2.50 2.83 -0.35
C ILE A 113 2.61 2.34 1.08
N GLN A 114 1.48 2.25 1.76
CA GLN A 114 1.35 1.62 3.07
C GLN A 114 1.43 0.11 2.91
N LEU A 115 2.28 -0.52 3.69
CA LEU A 115 2.47 -1.97 3.78
C LEU A 115 1.89 -2.49 5.08
N ALA A 116 1.08 -3.54 5.01
CA ALA A 116 0.66 -4.25 6.21
C ALA A 116 1.86 -4.96 6.85
N GLY A 117 2.07 -4.73 8.14
CA GLY A 117 3.20 -5.25 8.92
C GLY A 117 3.02 -6.73 9.30
N TYR A 118 2.99 -7.63 8.31
CA TYR A 118 2.94 -9.09 8.51
C TYR A 118 4.12 -9.76 7.82
N ASP A 119 4.79 -10.69 8.52
CA ASP A 119 5.65 -11.67 7.85
C ASP A 119 4.78 -12.73 7.15
N VAL A 120 3.78 -13.28 7.86
CA VAL A 120 2.69 -14.13 7.37
C VAL A 120 1.39 -13.76 8.11
N TYR A 121 0.23 -14.11 7.53
CA TYR A 121 -1.06 -13.84 8.16
C TYR A 121 -1.87 -15.12 8.42
N TYR A 122 -2.06 -15.98 7.40
CA TYR A 122 -2.81 -17.23 7.49
C TYR A 122 -1.91 -18.45 7.69
N GLU A 123 -0.66 -18.25 8.01
CA GLU A 123 0.34 -19.30 8.22
C GLU A 123 0.97 -19.14 9.60
N THR A 124 1.60 -20.19 10.11
CA THR A 124 2.35 -20.12 11.37
C THR A 124 3.66 -19.35 11.14
N ALA A 125 3.88 -18.29 11.91
CA ALA A 125 5.10 -17.52 11.86
C ALA A 125 6.24 -18.25 12.59
N ASP A 126 7.44 -18.22 12.02
CA ASP A 126 8.67 -18.72 12.62
C ASP A 126 9.90 -17.89 12.17
N ASP A 127 11.10 -18.32 12.52
CA ASP A 127 12.33 -17.62 12.14
C ASP A 127 12.57 -17.62 10.62
N SER A 128 12.12 -18.67 9.92
CA SER A 128 12.23 -18.75 8.47
C SER A 128 11.32 -17.73 7.80
N THR A 129 10.07 -17.56 8.27
CA THR A 129 9.13 -16.57 7.72
C THR A 129 9.65 -15.16 7.88
N ARG A 130 10.28 -14.85 9.01
CA ARG A 130 10.92 -13.55 9.28
C ARG A 130 12.13 -13.31 8.39
N GLY A 131 12.95 -14.36 8.16
CA GLY A 131 14.09 -14.31 7.26
C GLY A 131 13.66 -14.03 5.82
N TRP A 132 12.71 -14.79 5.28
CA TRP A 132 12.19 -14.58 3.92
C TRP A 132 11.47 -13.23 3.77
N PHE A 133 10.75 -12.80 4.80
CA PHE A 133 10.15 -11.46 4.80
C PHE A 133 11.22 -10.38 4.61
N LEU A 134 12.30 -10.44 5.40
CA LEU A 134 13.38 -9.45 5.33
C LEU A 134 14.08 -9.49 3.96
N GLU A 135 14.42 -10.67 3.43
CA GLU A 135 15.03 -10.82 2.10
C GLU A 135 14.16 -10.20 1.00
N ASN A 136 12.86 -10.49 1.02
CA ASN A 136 11.92 -9.96 0.04
C ASN A 136 11.64 -8.47 0.26
N LEU A 137 11.70 -7.99 1.49
CA LEU A 137 11.59 -6.57 1.80
C LEU A 137 12.71 -5.76 1.15
N PHE A 138 13.96 -6.23 1.21
CA PHE A 138 15.07 -5.59 0.49
C PHE A 138 14.80 -5.45 -1.01
N GLN A 139 14.23 -6.49 -1.64
CA GLN A 139 13.86 -6.43 -3.05
C GLN A 139 12.72 -5.41 -3.29
N CYS A 140 11.71 -5.37 -2.42
CA CYS A 140 10.60 -4.41 -2.51
C CYS A 140 11.10 -2.96 -2.40
N VAL A 141 11.99 -2.68 -1.44
CA VAL A 141 12.56 -1.34 -1.23
C VAL A 141 13.44 -0.94 -2.41
N HIS A 142 14.23 -1.88 -2.95
CA HIS A 142 15.02 -1.62 -4.15
C HIS A 142 14.13 -1.25 -5.36
N MET A 143 13.03 -1.97 -5.57
CA MET A 143 12.06 -1.62 -6.62
C MET A 143 11.44 -0.23 -6.37
N ALA A 144 11.03 0.06 -5.14
CA ALA A 144 10.43 1.35 -4.76
C ALA A 144 11.39 2.53 -5.00
N GLN A 145 12.66 2.36 -4.67
CA GLN A 145 13.72 3.34 -4.90
C GLN A 145 13.85 3.72 -6.37
N GLN A 146 13.76 2.77 -7.30
CA GLN A 146 13.84 3.03 -8.73
C GLN A 146 12.73 3.95 -9.26
N TYR A 147 11.59 3.98 -8.58
CA TYR A 147 10.43 4.80 -8.93
C TYR A 147 10.25 6.03 -8.02
N GLY A 148 11.17 6.28 -7.09
CA GLY A 148 11.03 7.35 -6.10
C GLY A 148 9.81 7.17 -5.21
N MET A 149 9.43 5.92 -4.91
CA MET A 149 8.25 5.55 -4.12
C MET A 149 8.64 5.31 -2.67
N LEU A 150 7.91 5.87 -1.74
CA LEU A 150 8.08 5.60 -0.31
C LEU A 150 7.21 4.40 0.10
N LEU A 151 7.79 3.45 0.80
CA LEU A 151 7.09 2.37 1.48
C LEU A 151 7.00 2.70 2.97
N GLY A 152 5.85 2.46 3.58
CA GLY A 152 5.65 2.70 5.01
C GLY A 152 4.95 1.54 5.69
N PHE A 153 5.50 1.03 6.79
CA PHE A 153 4.84 -0.02 7.56
C PHE A 153 3.70 0.52 8.39
N GLU A 154 2.52 -0.06 8.22
CA GLU A 154 1.45 0.03 9.20
C GLU A 154 1.77 -0.87 10.39
N THR A 155 1.62 -0.34 11.61
CA THR A 155 1.60 -1.18 12.81
C THR A 155 0.31 -2.00 12.82
N MET A 156 0.42 -3.29 13.19
CA MET A 156 -0.66 -4.26 13.05
C MET A 156 -0.95 -4.96 14.37
N GLU A 157 -2.08 -5.67 14.42
CA GLU A 157 -2.54 -6.43 15.60
C GLU A 157 -1.70 -7.66 15.95
N THR A 158 -0.79 -8.09 15.05
CA THR A 158 0.05 -9.27 15.28
C THR A 158 1.33 -8.92 16.04
N SER A 159 1.84 -9.86 16.83
CA SER A 159 3.09 -9.68 17.57
C SER A 159 4.32 -9.45 16.72
N PHE A 160 4.23 -9.62 15.41
CA PHE A 160 5.32 -9.37 14.48
C PHE A 160 5.64 -7.88 14.39
N MET A 161 4.62 -7.01 14.24
CA MET A 161 4.80 -5.57 14.05
C MET A 161 3.69 -4.75 14.74
N ASP A 162 3.42 -5.05 16.02
CA ASP A 162 2.40 -4.38 16.84
C ASP A 162 2.87 -3.05 17.44
N THR A 163 4.14 -2.70 17.29
CA THR A 163 4.72 -1.45 17.82
C THR A 163 5.61 -0.76 16.81
N VAL A 164 5.67 0.57 16.91
CA VAL A 164 6.59 1.41 16.12
C VAL A 164 8.05 0.93 16.29
N SER A 165 8.47 0.53 17.49
CA SER A 165 9.84 0.04 17.73
C SER A 165 10.17 -1.23 16.93
N LYS A 166 9.20 -2.16 16.79
CA LYS A 166 9.38 -3.36 15.97
C LYS A 166 9.47 -3.03 14.48
N ALA A 167 8.64 -2.11 13.99
CA ALA A 167 8.72 -1.61 12.63
C ALA A 167 10.06 -0.90 12.36
N MET A 168 10.52 -0.07 13.30
CA MET A 168 11.83 0.61 13.20
C MET A 168 13.00 -0.36 13.09
N ALA A 169 12.96 -1.51 13.76
CA ALA A 169 14.02 -2.51 13.63
C ALA A 169 14.22 -2.99 12.18
N TYR A 170 13.14 -3.13 11.41
CA TYR A 170 13.22 -3.45 9.98
C TYR A 170 13.68 -2.25 9.15
N VAL A 171 13.21 -1.03 9.47
CA VAL A 171 13.65 0.21 8.80
C VAL A 171 15.16 0.40 8.98
N ASP A 172 15.65 0.25 10.19
CA ASP A 172 17.07 0.38 10.50
C ASP A 172 17.94 -0.72 9.84
N CYS A 173 17.41 -1.95 9.79
CA CYS A 173 18.08 -3.07 9.12
C CYS A 173 18.19 -2.85 7.61
N VAL A 174 17.15 -2.35 6.95
CA VAL A 174 17.14 -2.05 5.51
C VAL A 174 17.95 -0.78 5.20
N ALA A 175 17.99 0.17 6.12
CA ALA A 175 18.76 1.42 6.06
C ALA A 175 18.55 2.20 4.74
N SER A 176 17.31 2.32 4.27
CA SER A 176 16.97 3.02 3.04
C SER A 176 16.03 4.20 3.32
N PRO A 177 16.23 5.37 2.69
CA PRO A 177 15.32 6.51 2.82
C PRO A 177 13.95 6.26 2.15
N TYR A 178 13.77 5.15 1.44
CA TYR A 178 12.52 4.75 0.80
C TYR A 178 11.66 3.79 1.64
N LEU A 179 12.10 3.48 2.87
CA LEU A 179 11.33 2.70 3.84
C LEU A 179 11.17 3.50 5.12
N GLY A 180 9.95 3.61 5.60
CA GLY A 180 9.60 4.29 6.84
C GLY A 180 8.43 3.62 7.53
N ILE A 181 7.78 4.36 8.43
CA ILE A 181 6.61 3.90 9.19
C ILE A 181 5.40 4.72 8.78
N TYR A 182 4.28 4.05 8.67
CA TYR A 182 2.94 4.60 8.47
C TYR A 182 2.08 4.15 9.68
N PRO A 183 2.24 4.82 10.85
CA PRO A 183 1.69 4.28 12.08
C PRO A 183 0.17 4.35 12.09
N ASP A 184 -0.47 3.26 12.48
CA ASP A 184 -1.86 3.27 12.89
C ASP A 184 -1.94 3.78 14.34
N ILE A 185 -2.90 4.67 14.59
CA ILE A 185 -3.13 5.28 15.91
C ILE A 185 -4.45 4.83 16.53
N GLY A 186 -5.17 3.88 15.87
CA GLY A 186 -6.45 3.32 16.30
C GLY A 186 -6.36 2.27 17.39
#